data_0ac06fc5798b0c1a4fe45409cbb2c519
#
_entry.id   0ac06fc5798b0c1a4fe45409cbb2c519
#
_cell.length_a   1.000
_cell.length_b   1.000
_cell.length_c   1.000
_cell.angle_alpha   90.00
_cell.angle_beta   90.00
_cell.angle_gamma   90.00
#
_symmetry.space_group_name_H-M   'P 1'
#
loop_
_entity.id
_entity.type
_entity.pdbx_description
1 polymer ?
#
loop_
_entity_poly.entity_id
_entity_poly.type
_entity_poly.pdbx_seq_one_letter_code
_entity_poly.pdbx_strand_id
1 'polypeptide(L)'
;MSKPNRRRLRQRTQALRREIAAMDFVSSGTLLKRTKTCGRPSCPCATDPKARHGPYFEFNRRVDGRLVHRVIPAALAPQVRQAIDNYRKIQGLLAEWERETVKELLEPESS
;
A
#
# COMPACT_ATOMS: atom_id res chain seq x y z
N MET A 1 -27.95 15.00 28.65
CA MET A 1 -27.30 14.15 27.63
C MET A 1 -26.70 15.01 26.55
N SER A 2 -25.44 14.85 26.31
CA SER A 2 -24.83 15.53 25.17
C SER A 2 -25.15 14.81 23.88
N LYS A 3 -25.33 15.55 22.80
CA LYS A 3 -25.59 15.00 21.49
C LYS A 3 -24.27 14.58 20.87
N PRO A 4 -24.26 13.62 19.89
CA PRO A 4 -23.05 13.30 19.14
C PRO A 4 -22.43 14.56 18.56
N ASN A 5 -21.12 14.67 18.65
CA ASN A 5 -20.41 15.84 18.13
C ASN A 5 -20.13 15.66 16.63
N ARG A 6 -21.19 15.86 15.83
CA ARG A 6 -21.10 15.70 14.37
C ARG A 6 -20.19 16.72 13.73
N ARG A 7 -20.01 17.88 14.34
CA ARG A 7 -19.08 18.89 13.86
C ARG A 7 -17.65 18.38 13.92
N ARG A 8 -17.27 17.75 15.04
CA ARG A 8 -15.94 17.15 15.20
C ARG A 8 -15.73 16.03 14.21
N LEU A 9 -16.71 15.15 14.07
CA LEU A 9 -16.65 14.06 13.09
C LEU A 9 -16.46 14.61 11.68
N ARG A 10 -17.24 15.63 11.31
CA ARG A 10 -17.15 16.24 9.99
C ARG A 10 -15.78 16.85 9.72
N GLN A 11 -15.23 17.56 10.70
CA GLN A 11 -13.90 18.15 10.58
C GLN A 11 -12.84 17.06 10.40
N ARG A 12 -12.94 15.99 11.18
CA ARG A 12 -12.00 14.89 11.09
C ARG A 12 -12.09 14.15 9.74
N THR A 13 -13.31 13.88 9.30
CA THR A 13 -13.51 13.20 8.01
C THR A 13 -13.06 14.06 6.84
N GLN A 14 -13.22 15.37 6.92
CA GLN A 14 -12.70 16.27 5.88
C GLN A 14 -11.18 16.20 5.79
N ALA A 15 -10.49 16.14 6.93
CA ALA A 15 -9.03 16.00 6.94
C ALA A 15 -8.58 14.68 6.31
N LEU A 16 -9.27 13.59 6.64
CA LEU A 16 -8.99 12.28 6.06
C LEU A 16 -9.21 12.29 4.54
N ARG A 17 -10.30 12.91 4.09
CA ARG A 17 -10.59 13.03 2.65
C ARG A 17 -9.53 13.82 1.91
N ARG A 18 -9.00 14.88 2.51
CA ARG A 18 -7.95 15.68 1.88
C ARG A 18 -6.67 14.87 1.72
N GLU A 19 -6.30 14.09 2.72
CA GLU A 19 -5.13 13.24 2.62
C GLU A 19 -5.27 12.23 1.48
N ILE A 20 -6.44 11.60 1.37
CA ILE A 20 -6.70 10.63 0.30
C ILE A 20 -6.72 11.33 -1.06
N ALA A 21 -7.37 12.49 -1.15
CA ALA A 21 -7.48 13.22 -2.41
C ALA A 21 -6.13 13.73 -2.95
N ALA A 22 -5.13 13.88 -2.07
CA ALA A 22 -3.80 14.32 -2.47
C ALA A 22 -2.95 13.21 -3.09
N MET A 23 -3.42 11.97 -3.06
CA MET A 23 -2.68 10.83 -3.57
C MET A 23 -2.97 10.59 -5.05
N ASP A 24 -1.91 10.43 -5.87
CA ASP A 24 -2.06 10.13 -7.28
C ASP A 24 -2.05 8.63 -7.55
N PHE A 25 -1.13 7.91 -6.92
CA PHE A 25 -0.96 6.49 -7.16
C PHE A 25 -1.38 5.70 -5.93
N VAL A 26 -2.21 4.68 -6.13
CA VAL A 26 -2.69 3.81 -5.07
C VAL A 26 -2.78 2.39 -5.60
N SER A 27 -2.10 1.47 -4.96
CA SER A 27 -2.23 0.05 -5.29
C SER A 27 -1.89 -0.82 -4.10
N SER A 28 -2.67 -1.87 -3.92
CA SER A 28 -2.28 -2.96 -3.03
C SER A 28 -1.12 -3.74 -3.62
N GLY A 29 -0.42 -4.50 -2.80
CA GLY A 29 0.60 -5.41 -3.27
C GLY A 29 1.90 -5.30 -2.53
N THR A 30 2.90 -5.99 -3.05
CA THR A 30 4.27 -5.99 -2.54
C THR A 30 5.24 -5.72 -3.67
N LEU A 31 6.34 -5.09 -3.33
CA LEU A 31 7.43 -4.83 -4.27
C LEU A 31 8.68 -5.52 -3.75
N LEU A 32 9.24 -6.41 -4.55
CA LEU A 32 10.43 -7.17 -4.21
C LEU A 32 11.55 -6.82 -5.17
N LYS A 33 12.74 -6.63 -4.61
CA LYS A 33 13.96 -6.47 -5.39
C LYS A 33 14.64 -7.82 -5.47
N ARG A 34 14.89 -8.30 -6.66
CA ARG A 34 15.43 -9.63 -6.87
C ARG A 34 16.63 -9.64 -7.82
N THR A 35 17.52 -10.59 -7.59
CA THR A 35 18.54 -11.01 -8.53
C THR A 35 18.32 -12.47 -8.82
N LYS A 36 18.81 -12.95 -9.97
CA LYS A 36 18.69 -14.37 -10.30
C LYS A 36 19.85 -14.86 -11.15
N THR A 37 20.02 -16.19 -11.17
CA THR A 37 20.92 -16.84 -12.09
C THR A 37 20.21 -17.07 -13.41
N CYS A 38 20.98 -17.07 -14.52
CA CYS A 38 20.42 -17.27 -15.85
C CYS A 38 20.28 -18.75 -16.23
N GLY A 39 20.76 -19.66 -15.37
CA GLY A 39 20.72 -21.08 -15.64
C GLY A 39 21.83 -21.59 -16.55
N ARG A 40 22.69 -20.72 -17.07
CA ARG A 40 23.82 -21.14 -17.92
C ARG A 40 25.00 -21.49 -17.04
N PRO A 41 25.52 -22.71 -17.13
CA PRO A 41 26.68 -23.14 -16.32
C PRO A 41 27.94 -22.31 -16.57
N SER A 42 28.10 -21.77 -17.76
CA SER A 42 29.26 -20.95 -18.13
C SER A 42 29.18 -19.52 -17.62
N CYS A 43 28.03 -19.09 -17.12
CA CYS A 43 27.87 -17.73 -16.64
C CYS A 43 28.44 -17.59 -15.22
N PRO A 44 29.18 -16.50 -14.92
CA PRO A 44 29.69 -16.27 -13.57
C PRO A 44 28.61 -16.28 -12.48
N CYS A 45 27.37 -15.97 -12.84
CA CYS A 45 26.27 -15.97 -11.87
C CYS A 45 25.96 -17.36 -11.30
N ALA A 46 26.41 -18.42 -11.96
CA ALA A 46 26.19 -19.79 -11.50
C ALA A 46 26.91 -20.08 -10.18
N THR A 47 28.07 -19.44 -9.95
CA THR A 47 28.91 -19.70 -8.79
C THR A 47 29.18 -18.48 -7.93
N ASP A 48 29.02 -17.28 -8.48
CA ASP A 48 29.28 -16.02 -7.76
C ASP A 48 27.96 -15.27 -7.49
N PRO A 49 27.54 -15.15 -6.21
CA PRO A 49 26.35 -14.39 -5.88
C PRO A 49 26.38 -12.94 -6.34
N LYS A 50 27.58 -12.35 -6.43
CA LYS A 50 27.74 -10.95 -6.87
C LYS A 50 27.53 -10.80 -8.37
N ALA A 51 27.64 -11.90 -9.13
CA ALA A 51 27.47 -11.90 -10.57
C ALA A 51 26.04 -12.22 -11.00
N ARG A 52 25.11 -12.34 -10.08
CA ARG A 52 23.71 -12.60 -10.41
C ARG A 52 23.14 -11.47 -11.25
N HIS A 53 22.23 -11.85 -12.15
CA HIS A 53 21.56 -10.90 -13.02
C HIS A 53 20.54 -10.06 -12.27
N GLY A 54 20.38 -8.83 -12.70
CA GLY A 54 19.53 -7.86 -12.06
C GLY A 54 20.33 -6.72 -11.45
N PRO A 55 19.80 -6.00 -10.44
CA PRO A 55 18.51 -6.30 -9.82
C PRO A 55 17.33 -5.93 -10.72
N TYR A 56 16.24 -6.63 -10.55
CA TYR A 56 14.96 -6.24 -11.11
C TYR A 56 13.91 -6.28 -10.03
N PHE A 57 12.79 -5.64 -10.32
CA PHE A 57 11.73 -5.49 -9.35
C PHE A 57 10.54 -6.33 -9.77
N GLU A 58 9.94 -7.01 -8.81
CA GLU A 58 8.76 -7.82 -9.02
C GLU A 58 7.63 -7.23 -8.19
N PHE A 59 6.56 -6.88 -8.88
CA PHE A 59 5.35 -6.35 -8.25
C PHE A 59 4.31 -7.46 -8.21
N ASN A 60 3.84 -7.79 -7.01
CA ASN A 60 2.88 -8.84 -6.77
C ASN A 60 1.65 -8.25 -6.12
N ARG A 61 0.48 -8.61 -6.63
CA ARG A 61 -0.78 -8.21 -5.99
C ARG A 61 -1.87 -9.23 -6.26
N ARG A 62 -2.90 -9.23 -5.44
CA ARG A 62 -4.06 -10.09 -5.65
C ARG A 62 -5.10 -9.35 -6.47
N VAL A 63 -5.59 -10.05 -7.51
CA VAL A 63 -6.66 -9.56 -8.37
C VAL A 63 -7.69 -10.67 -8.43
N ASP A 64 -8.90 -10.41 -7.93
CA ASP A 64 -9.99 -11.38 -7.90
C ASP A 64 -9.57 -12.72 -7.26
N GLY A 65 -8.85 -12.62 -6.14
CA GLY A 65 -8.39 -13.79 -5.40
C GLY A 65 -7.14 -14.47 -5.96
N ARG A 66 -6.63 -14.01 -7.08
CA ARG A 66 -5.43 -14.58 -7.71
C ARG A 66 -4.22 -13.70 -7.48
N LEU A 67 -3.07 -14.33 -7.22
CA LEU A 67 -1.82 -13.61 -7.11
C LEU A 67 -1.27 -13.36 -8.51
N VAL A 68 -1.07 -12.08 -8.83
CA VAL A 68 -0.53 -11.66 -10.12
C VAL A 68 0.88 -11.13 -9.91
N HIS A 69 1.82 -11.64 -10.68
CA HIS A 69 3.23 -11.24 -10.66
C HIS A 69 3.54 -10.41 -11.90
N ARG A 70 4.31 -9.36 -11.70
CA ARG A 70 4.75 -8.54 -12.81
C ARG A 70 6.16 -8.01 -12.56
N VAL A 71 7.06 -8.26 -13.49
CA VAL A 71 8.40 -7.65 -13.46
C VAL A 71 8.25 -6.23 -13.99
N ILE A 72 8.78 -5.27 -13.25
CA ILE A 72 8.70 -3.87 -13.63
C ILE A 72 10.10 -3.28 -13.80
N PRO A 73 10.26 -2.29 -14.69
CA PRO A 73 11.53 -1.58 -14.83
C PRO A 73 11.93 -0.89 -13.54
N ALA A 74 13.23 -0.82 -13.28
CA ALA A 74 13.75 -0.16 -12.09
C ALA A 74 13.29 1.30 -12.00
N ALA A 75 13.11 1.96 -13.14
CA ALA A 75 12.66 3.35 -13.18
C ALA A 75 11.25 3.54 -12.60
N LEU A 76 10.40 2.52 -12.64
CA LEU A 76 9.05 2.58 -12.10
C LEU A 76 8.97 2.16 -10.63
N ALA A 77 10.02 1.56 -10.08
CA ALA A 77 9.99 1.04 -8.71
C ALA A 77 9.63 2.10 -7.67
N PRO A 78 10.17 3.34 -7.71
CA PRO A 78 9.77 4.36 -6.74
C PRO A 78 8.28 4.71 -6.80
N GLN A 79 7.70 4.79 -7.99
CA GLN A 79 6.27 5.09 -8.17
C GLN A 79 5.39 3.95 -7.67
N VAL A 80 5.79 2.71 -7.94
CA VAL A 80 5.06 1.54 -7.43
C VAL A 80 5.16 1.47 -5.91
N ARG A 81 6.33 1.77 -5.35
CA ARG A 81 6.51 1.83 -3.89
C ARG A 81 5.56 2.88 -3.29
N GLN A 82 5.50 4.05 -3.89
CA GLN A 82 4.61 5.11 -3.43
C GLN A 82 3.14 4.67 -3.48
N ALA A 83 2.75 3.99 -4.55
CA ALA A 83 1.38 3.49 -4.67
C ALA A 83 1.01 2.51 -3.56
N ILE A 84 1.93 1.62 -3.22
CA ILE A 84 1.74 0.64 -2.14
C ILE A 84 1.66 1.35 -0.79
N ASP A 85 2.56 2.28 -0.54
CA ASP A 85 2.58 3.04 0.72
C ASP A 85 1.30 3.86 0.87
N ASN A 86 0.82 4.48 -0.20
CA ASN A 86 -0.44 5.22 -0.20
C ASN A 86 -1.63 4.31 0.10
N TYR A 87 -1.65 3.12 -0.49
CA TYR A 87 -2.71 2.16 -0.22
C TYR A 87 -2.76 1.79 1.27
N ARG A 88 -1.61 1.49 1.85
CA ARG A 88 -1.52 1.17 3.28
C ARG A 88 -1.99 2.33 4.14
N LYS A 89 -1.61 3.55 3.75
CA LYS A 89 -2.04 4.75 4.47
C LYS A 89 -3.55 4.92 4.37
N ILE A 90 -4.14 4.71 3.20
CA ILE A 90 -5.59 4.79 3.02
C ILE A 90 -6.31 3.77 3.89
N GLN A 91 -5.78 2.55 3.98
CA GLN A 91 -6.37 1.53 4.87
C GLN A 91 -6.41 2.02 6.31
N GLY A 92 -5.32 2.62 6.78
CA GLY A 92 -5.28 3.21 8.12
C GLY A 92 -6.26 4.36 8.30
N LEU A 93 -6.37 5.24 7.29
CA LEU A 93 -7.30 6.36 7.32
C LEU A 93 -8.76 5.90 7.31
N LEU A 94 -9.08 4.88 6.52
CA LEU A 94 -10.42 4.30 6.50
C LEU A 94 -10.76 3.64 7.82
N ALA A 95 -9.82 2.94 8.44
CA ALA A 95 -10.03 2.34 9.74
C ALA A 95 -10.31 3.41 10.80
N GLU A 96 -9.59 4.51 10.76
CA GLU A 96 -9.84 5.65 11.65
C GLU A 96 -11.21 6.25 11.40
N TRP A 97 -11.57 6.46 10.14
CA TRP A 97 -12.88 7.00 9.77
C TRP A 97 -14.00 6.10 10.28
N GLU A 98 -13.84 4.81 10.10
CA GLU A 98 -14.82 3.83 10.58
C GLU A 98 -15.00 3.92 12.09
N ARG A 99 -13.89 3.96 12.83
CA ARG A 99 -13.94 4.08 14.30
C ARG A 99 -14.65 5.35 14.73
N GLU A 100 -14.33 6.49 14.11
CA GLU A 100 -14.96 7.76 14.47
C GLU A 100 -16.45 7.76 14.13
N THR A 101 -16.82 7.15 13.01
CA THR A 101 -18.22 7.04 12.60
C THR A 101 -19.03 6.20 13.59
N VAL A 102 -18.50 5.03 13.94
CA VAL A 102 -19.18 4.15 14.89
C VAL A 102 -19.33 4.83 16.25
N LYS A 103 -18.26 5.50 16.70
CA LYS A 103 -18.27 6.21 17.96
C LYS A 103 -19.34 7.31 18.01
N GLU A 104 -19.44 8.10 16.94
CA GLU A 104 -20.38 9.22 16.92
C GLU A 104 -21.82 8.79 16.69
N LEU A 105 -22.05 7.73 15.93
CA LEU A 105 -23.40 7.34 15.53
C LEU A 105 -24.00 6.22 16.38
N LEU A 106 -23.19 5.29 16.84
CA LEU A 106 -23.69 4.05 17.41
C LEU A 106 -23.37 3.84 18.89
N GLU A 107 -22.30 4.43 19.41
CA GLU A 107 -21.94 4.26 20.81
C GLU A 107 -22.77 5.21 21.66
N PRO A 108 -23.40 4.69 22.73
CA PRO A 108 -24.08 5.56 23.65
C PRO A 108 -23.08 6.45 24.37
N GLU A 109 -23.44 7.73 24.54
CA GLU A 109 -22.61 8.62 25.30
C GLU A 109 -22.59 8.19 26.77
N SER A 110 -21.39 8.14 27.34
CA SER A 110 -21.28 8.01 28.78
C SER A 110 -21.65 9.34 29.40
N SER A 111 -22.77 9.36 30.04
CA SER A 111 -23.24 10.52 30.80
C SER A 111 -22.50 10.66 32.10
#